data_d767e9ed226341110d1895209a59095a
#
_entry.id   d767e9ed226341110d1895209a59095a
#
_cell.length_a   1.000
_cell.length_b   1.000
_cell.length_c   1.000
_cell.angle_alpha   90.00
_cell.angle_beta   90.00
_cell.angle_gamma   90.00
#
_symmetry.space_group_name_H-M   'P 1'
#
loop_
_entity.id
_entity.type
_entity.pdbx_description
1 polymer ?
#
loop_
_entity_poly.entity_id
_entity_poly.type
_entity_poly.pdbx_seq_one_letter_code
_entity_poly.pdbx_strand_id
1 'polypeptide(L)'
;NPMDMNFAVTETSKEVYDNLFCQVSSFPADDNPGKNVRFLIKETNTNTIAGFVRLGSPTINSAPRNKMLGNTPDLTALNRHFIMGFHIVPAQPFGFNYLGGKLLTMICCSHFTRRYLNKKYGVEICAFETTSLYGNIKGCSQYDGMKPYLRNVGLTDSKFLLTMADKWYAELNEWFINRNGGEHLIKKDASSRKLKTQTKMIAIIKASLRSQGRTTDLTDFNDFIKKAIGLNTQKLQYFSNYGFENVVDYVNGKTDALIKKPNYDNYELENAINWWKKKAQKRFDNLNADGRIRHEMEVWKSDNLEGIDIIR
;
A
#
# COMPACT_ATOMS: atom_id res chain seq x y z
N ASN A 1 19.36 -21.92 -2.33
CA ASN A 1 18.51 -22.36 -3.45
C ASN A 1 17.04 -22.06 -3.11
N PRO A 2 16.28 -21.30 -3.97
CA PRO A 2 14.88 -20.97 -3.70
C PRO A 2 13.96 -22.19 -3.47
N MET A 3 14.27 -23.30 -4.10
CA MET A 3 13.45 -24.54 -3.95
C MET A 3 13.49 -25.10 -2.53
N ASP A 4 14.56 -24.85 -1.79
CA ASP A 4 14.77 -25.38 -0.44
C ASP A 4 14.28 -24.41 0.66
N MET A 5 13.92 -23.18 0.30
CA MET A 5 13.51 -22.16 1.25
C MET A 5 12.15 -22.48 1.88
N ASN A 6 12.04 -22.23 3.17
CA ASN A 6 10.79 -22.33 3.93
C ASN A 6 10.52 -21.01 4.67
N PHE A 7 9.24 -20.68 4.84
CA PHE A 7 8.87 -19.38 5.37
C PHE A 7 7.91 -19.47 6.54
N ALA A 8 8.20 -18.69 7.58
CA ALA A 8 7.29 -18.42 8.67
C ALA A 8 6.68 -17.02 8.48
N VAL A 9 5.35 -16.93 8.62
CA VAL A 9 4.58 -15.69 8.57
C VAL A 9 4.04 -15.42 9.95
N THR A 10 4.58 -14.40 10.63
CA THR A 10 4.26 -14.12 12.03
C THR A 10 3.73 -12.71 12.18
N GLU A 11 2.61 -12.54 12.87
CA GLU A 11 2.17 -11.21 13.28
C GLU A 11 3.10 -10.66 14.34
N THR A 12 3.46 -9.38 14.23
CA THR A 12 4.33 -8.69 15.16
C THR A 12 3.70 -7.40 15.67
N SER A 13 4.16 -6.93 16.84
CA SER A 13 3.71 -5.65 17.38
C SER A 13 4.09 -4.48 16.47
N LYS A 14 3.39 -3.35 16.64
CA LYS A 14 3.71 -2.11 15.91
C LYS A 14 5.16 -1.68 16.16
N GLU A 15 5.58 -1.69 17.41
CA GLU A 15 6.91 -1.25 17.82
C GLU A 15 8.03 -2.07 17.16
N VAL A 16 7.94 -3.40 17.23
CA VAL A 16 8.92 -4.29 16.61
C VAL A 16 8.92 -4.13 15.09
N TYR A 17 7.73 -4.03 14.49
CA TYR A 17 7.61 -3.82 13.05
C TYR A 17 8.25 -2.51 12.61
N ASP A 18 7.90 -1.39 13.24
CA ASP A 18 8.35 -0.07 12.84
C ASP A 18 9.86 0.09 13.02
N ASN A 19 10.43 -0.45 14.12
CA ASN A 19 11.87 -0.44 14.38
C ASN A 19 12.70 -1.20 13.33
N LEU A 20 12.16 -2.29 12.79
CA LEU A 20 12.83 -3.06 11.73
C LEU A 20 12.54 -2.47 10.34
N PHE A 21 11.30 -2.04 10.11
CA PHE A 21 10.84 -1.54 8.82
C PHE A 21 11.53 -0.25 8.40
N CYS A 22 11.80 0.66 9.33
CA CYS A 22 12.48 1.92 9.05
C CYS A 22 13.92 1.73 8.50
N GLN A 23 14.52 0.56 8.72
CA GLN A 23 15.85 0.24 8.22
C GLN A 23 15.85 -0.22 6.75
N VAL A 24 14.70 -0.62 6.22
CA VAL A 24 14.58 -1.24 4.87
C VAL A 24 13.64 -0.50 3.94
N SER A 25 12.90 0.49 4.44
CA SER A 25 11.90 1.21 3.67
C SER A 25 12.12 2.71 3.70
N SER A 26 11.97 3.35 2.54
CA SER A 26 11.89 4.81 2.40
C SER A 26 10.49 5.39 2.69
N PHE A 27 9.51 4.54 2.98
CA PHE A 27 8.15 4.98 3.29
C PHE A 27 7.96 5.16 4.78
N PRO A 28 7.20 6.18 5.21
CA PRO A 28 6.79 6.29 6.61
C PRO A 28 5.87 5.13 7.00
N ALA A 29 5.96 4.73 8.27
CA ALA A 29 5.14 3.66 8.84
C ALA A 29 3.79 4.20 9.35
N ASP A 30 3.11 5.05 8.60
CA ASP A 30 1.86 5.68 8.99
C ASP A 30 0.73 4.66 9.16
N ASP A 31 -0.02 4.80 10.26
CA ASP A 31 -1.19 3.97 10.52
C ASP A 31 -2.45 4.58 9.90
N ASN A 32 -3.26 3.71 9.30
CA ASN A 32 -4.60 4.05 8.86
C ASN A 32 -5.63 3.57 9.89
N PRO A 33 -6.75 4.29 10.05
CA PRO A 33 -7.86 3.82 10.88
C PRO A 33 -8.42 2.47 10.41
N GLY A 34 -8.89 1.66 11.34
CA GLY A 34 -9.54 0.38 11.06
C GLY A 34 -8.62 -0.82 11.26
N LYS A 35 -8.78 -1.83 10.40
CA LYS A 35 -7.94 -3.05 10.47
C LYS A 35 -6.47 -2.71 10.29
N ASN A 36 -5.61 -3.38 11.05
CA ASN A 36 -4.16 -3.21 10.95
C ASN A 36 -3.46 -4.49 11.40
N VAL A 37 -2.81 -5.16 10.48
CA VAL A 37 -2.02 -6.37 10.72
C VAL A 37 -0.64 -6.18 10.13
N ARG A 38 0.37 -6.53 10.90
CA ARG A 38 1.78 -6.46 10.52
C ARG A 38 2.38 -7.85 10.57
N PHE A 39 2.76 -8.35 9.40
CA PHE A 39 3.47 -9.62 9.29
C PHE A 39 4.96 -9.37 9.07
N LEU A 40 5.76 -10.10 9.83
CA LEU A 40 7.16 -10.34 9.58
C LEU A 40 7.31 -11.71 8.92
N ILE A 41 7.93 -11.75 7.77
CA ILE A 41 8.20 -12.98 7.03
C ILE A 41 9.67 -13.34 7.18
N LYS A 42 9.94 -14.54 7.69
CA LYS A 42 11.29 -15.07 7.85
C LYS A 42 11.50 -16.30 6.99
N GLU A 43 12.68 -16.39 6.38
CA GLU A 43 13.18 -17.65 5.84
C GLU A 43 13.71 -18.50 6.99
N THR A 44 13.17 -19.72 7.15
CA THR A 44 13.37 -20.48 8.39
C THR A 44 14.67 -21.25 8.47
N ASN A 45 15.26 -21.61 7.31
CA ASN A 45 16.53 -22.37 7.30
C ASN A 45 17.70 -21.47 7.74
N THR A 46 17.66 -20.20 7.37
CA THR A 46 18.71 -19.22 7.71
C THR A 46 18.30 -18.30 8.85
N ASN A 47 17.04 -18.35 9.27
CA ASN A 47 16.42 -17.43 10.24
C ASN A 47 16.55 -15.94 9.85
N THR A 48 16.62 -15.65 8.55
CA THR A 48 16.74 -14.28 8.02
C THR A 48 15.38 -13.68 7.69
N ILE A 49 15.28 -12.36 7.80
CA ILE A 49 14.05 -11.64 7.43
C ILE A 49 13.96 -11.58 5.90
N ALA A 50 12.91 -12.18 5.34
CA ALA A 50 12.59 -12.11 3.92
C ALA A 50 11.81 -10.84 3.55
N GLY A 51 11.04 -10.28 4.49
CA GLY A 51 10.34 -9.02 4.26
C GLY A 51 9.20 -8.73 5.23
N PHE A 52 8.50 -7.64 4.90
CA PHE A 52 7.50 -6.98 5.72
C PHE A 52 6.20 -6.80 4.94
N VAL A 53 5.10 -7.11 5.60
CA VAL A 53 3.76 -6.89 5.07
C VAL A 53 2.93 -6.15 6.11
N ARG A 54 2.27 -5.07 5.69
CA ARG A 54 1.22 -4.42 6.48
C ARG A 54 -0.08 -4.42 5.69
N LEU A 55 -1.10 -4.98 6.30
CA LEU A 55 -2.46 -5.05 5.78
C LEU A 55 -3.39 -4.17 6.61
N GLY A 56 -4.34 -3.51 5.97
CA GLY A 56 -5.29 -2.63 6.65
C GLY A 56 -6.60 -2.46 5.92
N SER A 57 -7.54 -1.73 6.54
CA SER A 57 -8.78 -1.36 5.87
C SER A 57 -8.48 -0.58 4.58
N PRO A 58 -9.18 -0.86 3.48
CA PRO A 58 -8.91 -0.23 2.19
C PRO A 58 -9.23 1.27 2.21
N THR A 59 -8.67 2.00 1.26
CA THR A 59 -9.07 3.39 1.03
C THR A 59 -10.54 3.45 0.60
N ILE A 60 -11.32 4.39 1.15
CA ILE A 60 -12.75 4.51 0.88
C ILE A 60 -12.99 4.75 -0.62
N ASN A 61 -12.28 5.68 -1.21
CA ASN A 61 -12.41 6.04 -2.62
C ASN A 61 -11.28 5.41 -3.45
N SER A 62 -11.66 4.55 -4.38
CA SER A 62 -10.76 3.97 -5.38
C SER A 62 -11.51 3.84 -6.70
N ALA A 63 -11.23 4.72 -7.65
CA ALA A 63 -11.90 4.71 -8.94
C ALA A 63 -11.74 3.39 -9.70
N PRO A 64 -10.56 2.74 -9.78
CA PRO A 64 -10.42 1.45 -10.47
C PRO A 64 -11.24 0.35 -9.81
N ARG A 65 -11.24 0.27 -8.47
CA ARG A 65 -12.06 -0.70 -7.74
C ARG A 65 -13.55 -0.44 -7.99
N ASN A 66 -14.00 0.81 -7.83
CA ASN A 66 -15.41 1.16 -7.99
C ASN A 66 -15.89 0.88 -9.42
N LYS A 67 -15.06 1.16 -10.43
CA LYS A 67 -15.34 0.80 -11.83
C LYS A 67 -15.46 -0.71 -12.02
N MET A 68 -14.58 -1.50 -11.41
CA MET A 68 -14.61 -2.96 -11.48
C MET A 68 -15.87 -3.53 -10.81
N LEU A 69 -16.29 -2.94 -9.68
CA LEU A 69 -17.50 -3.36 -8.95
C LEU A 69 -18.79 -2.87 -9.61
N GLY A 70 -18.73 -1.87 -10.50
CA GLY A 70 -19.88 -1.21 -11.08
C GLY A 70 -20.60 -0.23 -10.14
N ASN A 71 -20.10 -0.06 -8.91
CA ASN A 71 -20.63 0.86 -7.92
C ASN A 71 -19.54 1.31 -6.94
N THR A 72 -19.90 2.26 -6.05
CA THR A 72 -19.07 2.60 -4.89
C THR A 72 -19.60 1.84 -3.68
N PRO A 73 -18.86 0.83 -3.17
CA PRO A 73 -19.32 0.06 -2.01
C PRO A 73 -19.42 0.96 -0.79
N ASP A 74 -20.39 0.68 0.07
CA ASP A 74 -20.50 1.37 1.35
C ASP A 74 -19.36 0.96 2.31
N LEU A 75 -19.26 1.67 3.43
CA LEU A 75 -18.18 1.47 4.38
C LEU A 75 -18.27 0.09 5.07
N THR A 76 -19.49 -0.44 5.24
CA THR A 76 -19.73 -1.75 5.84
C THR A 76 -19.22 -2.86 4.93
N ALA A 77 -19.60 -2.84 3.64
CA ALA A 77 -19.12 -3.76 2.63
C ALA A 77 -17.59 -3.71 2.48
N LEU A 78 -17.01 -2.50 2.45
CA LEU A 78 -15.56 -2.33 2.41
C LEU A 78 -14.87 -2.96 3.62
N ASN A 79 -15.36 -2.70 4.81
CA ASN A 79 -14.78 -3.23 6.02
C ASN A 79 -14.99 -4.74 6.18
N ARG A 80 -16.07 -5.30 5.65
CA ARG A 80 -16.37 -6.72 5.75
C ARG A 80 -15.61 -7.57 4.73
N HIS A 81 -15.49 -7.08 3.50
CA HIS A 81 -15.09 -7.90 2.36
C HIS A 81 -13.70 -7.58 1.80
N PHE A 82 -13.11 -6.43 2.14
CA PHE A 82 -11.84 -6.00 1.56
C PHE A 82 -10.73 -5.88 2.59
N ILE A 83 -9.52 -6.13 2.08
CA ILE A 83 -8.26 -5.83 2.77
C ILE A 83 -7.27 -5.20 1.78
N MET A 84 -6.49 -4.23 2.23
CA MET A 84 -5.48 -3.56 1.41
C MET A 84 -4.07 -3.81 1.94
N GLY A 85 -3.15 -4.11 1.04
CA GLY A 85 -1.71 -4.15 1.31
C GLY A 85 -1.10 -2.75 1.18
N PHE A 86 -0.69 -2.18 2.31
CA PHE A 86 -0.02 -0.88 2.37
C PHE A 86 1.49 -1.01 2.26
N HIS A 87 2.07 -1.99 2.95
CA HIS A 87 3.47 -2.32 2.85
C HIS A 87 3.62 -3.76 2.34
N ILE A 88 4.35 -3.92 1.26
CA ILE A 88 4.78 -5.22 0.71
C ILE A 88 6.24 -5.00 0.30
N VAL A 89 7.12 -5.06 1.30
CA VAL A 89 8.52 -4.65 1.19
C VAL A 89 9.43 -5.83 1.49
N PRO A 90 10.07 -6.42 0.48
CA PRO A 90 11.06 -7.47 0.69
C PRO A 90 12.35 -6.88 1.24
N ALA A 91 12.99 -7.59 2.17
CA ALA A 91 14.34 -7.27 2.61
C ALA A 91 15.35 -7.49 1.46
N GLN A 92 16.38 -6.66 1.40
CA GLN A 92 17.46 -6.84 0.43
C GLN A 92 18.62 -7.60 1.11
N PRO A 93 19.40 -8.37 0.36
CA PRO A 93 19.37 -8.62 -1.09
C PRO A 93 18.33 -9.68 -1.52
N PHE A 94 17.59 -10.29 -0.57
CA PHE A 94 16.59 -11.32 -0.85
C PHE A 94 15.56 -10.87 -1.90
N GLY A 95 15.07 -9.65 -1.77
CA GLY A 95 14.07 -9.08 -2.67
C GLY A 95 14.51 -9.07 -4.13
N PHE A 96 15.73 -8.64 -4.38
CA PHE A 96 16.32 -8.61 -5.72
C PHE A 96 16.63 -10.01 -6.27
N ASN A 97 17.35 -10.82 -5.47
CA ASN A 97 17.84 -12.11 -5.92
C ASN A 97 16.72 -13.11 -6.20
N TYR A 98 15.64 -13.08 -5.39
CA TYR A 98 14.65 -14.14 -5.35
C TYR A 98 13.21 -13.66 -5.62
N LEU A 99 13.02 -12.47 -6.22
CA LEU A 99 11.67 -11.92 -6.44
C LEU A 99 10.85 -11.83 -5.15
N GLY A 100 11.47 -11.31 -4.07
CA GLY A 100 10.85 -11.26 -2.74
C GLY A 100 9.50 -10.51 -2.72
N GLY A 101 9.35 -9.44 -3.51
CA GLY A 101 8.07 -8.75 -3.64
C GLY A 101 6.94 -9.65 -4.15
N LYS A 102 7.23 -10.61 -5.03
CA LYS A 102 6.24 -11.61 -5.48
C LYS A 102 5.89 -12.61 -4.38
N LEU A 103 6.89 -13.06 -3.59
CA LEU A 103 6.64 -13.93 -2.43
C LEU A 103 5.67 -13.27 -1.46
N LEU A 104 5.99 -12.05 -1.02
CA LEU A 104 5.15 -11.33 -0.05
C LEU A 104 3.74 -11.10 -0.57
N THR A 105 3.61 -10.80 -1.86
CA THR A 105 2.31 -10.62 -2.51
C THR A 105 1.52 -11.94 -2.56
N MET A 106 2.18 -13.06 -2.85
CA MET A 106 1.53 -14.38 -2.83
C MET A 106 1.03 -14.74 -1.44
N ILE A 107 1.79 -14.42 -0.39
CA ILE A 107 1.34 -14.56 1.01
C ILE A 107 0.09 -13.71 1.25
N CYS A 108 0.07 -12.44 0.80
CA CYS A 108 -1.11 -11.57 0.93
C CYS A 108 -2.34 -12.14 0.20
N CYS A 109 -2.15 -12.73 -1.00
CA CYS A 109 -3.21 -13.34 -1.80
C CYS A 109 -3.58 -14.75 -1.34
N SER A 110 -2.96 -15.30 -0.30
CA SER A 110 -3.20 -16.68 0.14
C SER A 110 -4.42 -16.82 1.05
N HIS A 111 -4.99 -18.02 1.06
CA HIS A 111 -6.05 -18.37 2.01
C HIS A 111 -5.60 -18.34 3.47
N PHE A 112 -4.31 -18.51 3.74
CA PHE A 112 -3.75 -18.32 5.07
C PHE A 112 -4.04 -16.90 5.57
N THR A 113 -3.64 -15.88 4.81
CA THR A 113 -3.86 -14.48 5.16
C THR A 113 -5.35 -14.15 5.27
N ARG A 114 -6.16 -14.62 4.32
CA ARG A 114 -7.60 -14.43 4.32
C ARG A 114 -8.25 -15.02 5.57
N ARG A 115 -7.97 -16.28 5.91
CA ARG A 115 -8.51 -16.95 7.11
C ARG A 115 -8.03 -16.30 8.40
N TYR A 116 -6.76 -15.89 8.44
CA TYR A 116 -6.21 -15.18 9.59
C TYR A 116 -6.99 -13.88 9.87
N LEU A 117 -7.20 -13.06 8.84
CA LEU A 117 -7.96 -11.81 8.95
C LEU A 117 -9.42 -12.04 9.33
N ASN A 118 -10.07 -13.04 8.72
CA ASN A 118 -11.45 -13.39 9.03
C ASN A 118 -11.60 -13.77 10.53
N LYS A 119 -10.69 -14.59 11.03
CA LYS A 119 -10.69 -14.99 12.45
C LYS A 119 -10.41 -13.79 13.37
N LYS A 120 -9.42 -12.97 13.02
CA LYS A 120 -9.00 -11.86 13.88
C LYS A 120 -10.07 -10.77 14.01
N TYR A 121 -10.77 -10.46 12.94
CA TYR A 121 -11.69 -9.31 12.87
C TYR A 121 -13.18 -9.70 12.80
N GLY A 122 -13.51 -10.98 12.77
CA GLY A 122 -14.90 -11.43 12.61
C GLY A 122 -15.52 -10.99 11.28
N VAL A 123 -14.76 -11.04 10.19
CA VAL A 123 -15.14 -10.55 8.86
C VAL A 123 -15.09 -11.66 7.81
N GLU A 124 -15.55 -11.36 6.60
CA GLU A 124 -15.56 -12.28 5.46
C GLU A 124 -14.78 -11.67 4.28
N ILE A 125 -13.46 -11.59 4.44
CA ILE A 125 -12.60 -11.07 3.37
C ILE A 125 -12.68 -11.98 2.15
N CYS A 126 -13.03 -11.40 1.00
CA CYS A 126 -13.03 -12.07 -0.30
C CYS A 126 -12.25 -11.30 -1.37
N ALA A 127 -11.73 -10.12 -1.04
CA ALA A 127 -10.99 -9.25 -1.94
C ALA A 127 -9.74 -8.69 -1.26
N PHE A 128 -8.60 -8.78 -1.96
CA PHE A 128 -7.36 -8.10 -1.60
C PHE A 128 -7.01 -7.07 -2.66
N GLU A 129 -6.57 -5.91 -2.24
CA GLU A 129 -6.09 -4.86 -3.13
C GLU A 129 -4.76 -4.28 -2.67
N THR A 130 -3.98 -3.77 -3.61
CA THR A 130 -2.75 -3.03 -3.35
C THR A 130 -2.43 -2.09 -4.50
N THR A 131 -1.51 -1.16 -4.28
CA THR A 131 -1.07 -0.22 -5.31
C THR A 131 0.43 -0.31 -5.54
N SER A 132 0.85 -0.05 -6.79
CA SER A 132 2.27 0.11 -7.16
C SER A 132 2.57 1.56 -7.46
N LEU A 133 3.47 2.15 -6.66
CA LEU A 133 3.90 3.54 -6.85
C LEU A 133 4.69 3.69 -8.16
N TYR A 134 5.62 2.79 -8.40
CA TYR A 134 6.56 2.89 -9.52
C TYR A 134 6.05 2.24 -10.81
N GLY A 135 5.00 1.42 -10.76
CA GLY A 135 4.53 0.67 -11.91
C GLY A 135 4.13 1.54 -13.10
N ASN A 136 3.54 2.69 -12.84
CA ASN A 136 3.16 3.64 -13.89
C ASN A 136 4.37 4.44 -14.41
N ILE A 137 5.26 4.88 -13.53
CA ILE A 137 6.42 5.72 -13.92
C ILE A 137 7.46 4.90 -14.68
N LYS A 138 7.72 3.67 -14.22
CA LYS A 138 8.80 2.82 -14.76
C LYS A 138 8.32 1.80 -15.79
N GLY A 139 7.02 1.78 -16.10
CA GLY A 139 6.42 0.81 -17.01
C GLY A 139 6.50 -0.64 -16.53
N CYS A 140 6.94 -0.89 -15.29
CA CYS A 140 6.97 -2.23 -14.70
C CYS A 140 6.71 -2.18 -13.19
N SER A 141 5.98 -3.18 -12.70
CA SER A 141 5.64 -3.33 -11.28
C SER A 141 6.17 -4.65 -10.75
N GLN A 142 6.48 -4.70 -9.44
CA GLN A 142 6.79 -5.96 -8.77
C GLN A 142 5.63 -6.98 -8.86
N TYR A 143 4.43 -6.51 -9.19
CA TYR A 143 3.22 -7.34 -9.31
C TYR A 143 2.96 -7.86 -10.73
N ASP A 144 3.77 -7.49 -11.71
CA ASP A 144 3.61 -7.95 -13.08
C ASP A 144 3.89 -9.45 -13.21
N GLY A 145 3.10 -10.11 -14.06
CA GLY A 145 3.20 -11.55 -14.27
C GLY A 145 2.65 -12.41 -13.12
N MET A 146 1.79 -11.85 -12.25
CA MET A 146 1.17 -12.56 -11.13
C MET A 146 -0.25 -13.10 -11.42
N LYS A 147 -0.74 -12.99 -12.63
CA LYS A 147 -2.03 -13.66 -12.99
C LYS A 147 -1.90 -15.17 -12.76
N PRO A 148 -2.96 -15.83 -12.28
CA PRO A 148 -4.31 -15.33 -11.98
C PRO A 148 -4.47 -14.71 -10.58
N TYR A 149 -3.47 -14.75 -9.71
CA TYR A 149 -3.54 -14.38 -8.29
C TYR A 149 -3.81 -12.89 -8.08
N LEU A 150 -3.16 -12.06 -8.87
CA LEU A 150 -3.27 -10.61 -8.79
C LEU A 150 -3.36 -10.01 -10.19
N ARG A 151 -4.29 -9.05 -10.38
CA ARG A 151 -4.56 -8.42 -11.68
C ARG A 151 -4.52 -6.91 -11.53
N ASN A 152 -3.94 -6.22 -12.51
CA ASN A 152 -4.06 -4.77 -12.65
C ASN A 152 -5.53 -4.44 -12.99
N VAL A 153 -6.09 -3.47 -12.28
CA VAL A 153 -7.48 -2.99 -12.47
C VAL A 153 -7.56 -1.54 -12.91
N GLY A 154 -6.42 -0.88 -13.10
CA GLY A 154 -6.33 0.47 -13.63
C GLY A 154 -5.47 1.41 -12.81
N LEU A 155 -5.52 2.69 -13.15
CA LEU A 155 -4.81 3.76 -12.48
C LEU A 155 -5.68 4.39 -11.40
N THR A 156 -5.08 4.66 -10.24
CA THR A 156 -5.78 5.39 -9.17
C THR A 156 -6.00 6.84 -9.58
N ASP A 157 -7.12 7.42 -9.15
CA ASP A 157 -7.30 8.87 -9.21
C ASP A 157 -6.42 9.49 -8.13
N SER A 158 -5.30 10.05 -8.51
CA SER A 158 -4.51 10.76 -7.55
C SER A 158 -5.02 12.20 -7.43
N LYS A 159 -5.93 12.44 -6.50
CA LYS A 159 -6.16 13.78 -5.97
C LYS A 159 -5.20 13.99 -4.81
N PHE A 160 -4.11 14.66 -5.09
CA PHE A 160 -3.20 15.08 -4.04
C PHE A 160 -3.92 16.07 -3.13
N LEU A 161 -4.08 15.69 -1.88
CA LEU A 161 -4.44 16.62 -0.84
C LEU A 161 -3.13 17.06 -0.17
N LEU A 162 -2.78 18.32 -0.37
CA LEU A 162 -1.63 18.90 0.30
C LEU A 162 -1.85 18.75 1.82
N THR A 163 -0.97 18.02 2.48
CA THR A 163 -0.99 17.87 3.92
C THR A 163 0.20 18.63 4.50
N MET A 164 -0.05 19.44 5.52
CA MET A 164 1.03 20.06 6.30
C MET A 164 1.49 19.12 7.40
N ALA A 165 2.73 19.28 7.84
CA ALA A 165 3.27 18.54 8.97
C ALA A 165 2.37 18.72 10.22
N ASP A 166 2.27 17.69 11.05
CA ASP A 166 1.36 17.66 12.19
C ASP A 166 1.56 18.82 13.16
N LYS A 167 2.81 19.22 13.38
CA LYS A 167 3.16 20.36 14.21
C LYS A 167 2.48 21.64 13.70
N TRP A 168 2.69 22.00 12.44
CA TRP A 168 2.11 23.21 11.84
C TRP A 168 0.59 23.16 11.74
N TYR A 169 0.03 21.97 11.48
CA TYR A 169 -1.40 21.78 11.50
C TYR A 169 -2.00 22.05 12.87
N ALA A 170 -1.39 21.53 13.94
CA ALA A 170 -1.87 21.72 15.31
C ALA A 170 -1.87 23.20 15.71
N GLU A 171 -0.74 23.88 15.49
CA GLU A 171 -0.58 25.31 15.81
C GLU A 171 -1.60 26.19 15.04
N LEU A 172 -1.76 25.97 13.74
CA LEU A 172 -2.71 26.73 12.91
C LEU A 172 -4.16 26.43 13.27
N ASN A 173 -4.47 25.19 13.61
CA ASN A 173 -5.82 24.80 14.00
C ASN A 173 -6.20 25.39 15.36
N GLU A 174 -5.29 25.40 16.32
CA GLU A 174 -5.49 26.04 17.61
C GLU A 174 -5.66 27.56 17.46
N TRP A 175 -4.76 28.20 16.71
CA TRP A 175 -4.87 29.63 16.40
C TRP A 175 -6.24 29.98 15.77
N PHE A 176 -6.70 29.17 14.81
CA PHE A 176 -7.97 29.38 14.17
C PHE A 176 -9.14 29.28 15.15
N ILE A 177 -9.18 28.23 15.98
CA ILE A 177 -10.22 28.01 16.98
C ILE A 177 -10.28 29.18 17.96
N ASN A 178 -9.14 29.60 18.49
CA ASN A 178 -9.05 30.70 19.45
C ASN A 178 -9.53 32.03 18.86
N ARG A 179 -9.19 32.30 17.59
CA ARG A 179 -9.60 33.53 16.90
C ARG A 179 -11.10 33.55 16.54
N ASN A 180 -11.72 32.38 16.43
CA ASN A 180 -13.13 32.26 16.04
C ASN A 180 -14.04 31.87 17.24
N GLY A 181 -13.71 32.27 18.43
CA GLY A 181 -14.57 32.05 19.62
C GLY A 181 -14.77 30.55 19.97
N GLY A 182 -13.84 29.69 19.65
CA GLY A 182 -13.94 28.26 19.91
C GLY A 182 -14.60 27.44 18.79
N GLU A 183 -15.04 28.09 17.71
CA GLU A 183 -15.63 27.39 16.58
C GLU A 183 -14.58 26.64 15.73
N HIS A 184 -14.91 25.43 15.35
CA HIS A 184 -14.09 24.62 14.46
C HIS A 184 -14.42 24.88 12.99
N LEU A 185 -13.39 24.93 12.14
CA LEU A 185 -13.54 25.11 10.70
C LEU A 185 -14.37 23.99 10.03
N ILE A 186 -14.34 22.80 10.61
CA ILE A 186 -15.13 21.64 10.20
C ILE A 186 -15.74 21.00 11.45
N LYS A 187 -16.97 20.49 11.34
CA LYS A 187 -17.67 19.79 12.43
C LYS A 187 -16.80 18.71 13.06
N LYS A 188 -16.88 18.55 14.39
CA LYS A 188 -16.04 17.62 15.16
C LYS A 188 -16.18 16.16 14.74
N ASP A 189 -17.37 15.77 14.32
CA ASP A 189 -17.77 14.42 13.90
C ASP A 189 -17.55 14.12 12.42
N ALA A 190 -17.08 15.11 11.65
CA ALA A 190 -16.89 14.93 10.21
C ALA A 190 -15.76 13.91 9.91
N SER A 191 -16.07 12.91 9.08
CA SER A 191 -15.08 11.99 8.53
C SER A 191 -13.97 12.75 7.78
N SER A 192 -12.74 12.30 7.90
CA SER A 192 -11.55 12.96 7.31
C SER A 192 -11.39 14.43 7.70
N ARG A 193 -11.78 14.79 8.92
CA ARG A 193 -11.78 16.16 9.44
C ARG A 193 -10.47 16.89 9.24
N LYS A 194 -9.33 16.25 9.55
CA LYS A 194 -7.99 16.84 9.38
C LYS A 194 -7.76 17.28 7.94
N LEU A 195 -8.01 16.42 6.96
CA LEU A 195 -7.82 16.72 5.54
C LEU A 195 -8.73 17.85 5.05
N LYS A 196 -10.01 17.83 5.46
CA LYS A 196 -10.97 18.90 5.11
C LYS A 196 -10.55 20.24 5.71
N THR A 197 -10.09 20.24 6.96
CA THR A 197 -9.61 21.46 7.65
C THR A 197 -8.37 22.01 6.95
N GLN A 198 -7.41 21.18 6.60
CA GLN A 198 -6.20 21.61 5.87
C GLN A 198 -6.53 22.21 4.50
N THR A 199 -7.43 21.60 3.74
CA THR A 199 -7.86 22.13 2.44
C THR A 199 -8.49 23.51 2.57
N LYS A 200 -9.34 23.72 3.58
CA LYS A 200 -9.93 25.03 3.86
C LYS A 200 -8.90 26.06 4.32
N MET A 201 -7.92 25.66 5.14
CA MET A 201 -6.82 26.54 5.55
C MET A 201 -6.02 27.05 4.35
N ILE A 202 -5.69 26.18 3.39
CA ILE A 202 -5.03 26.58 2.14
C ILE A 202 -5.87 27.63 1.37
N ALA A 203 -7.17 27.43 1.28
CA ALA A 203 -8.05 28.38 0.63
C ALA A 203 -8.08 29.74 1.37
N ILE A 204 -8.08 29.73 2.69
CA ILE A 204 -8.01 30.94 3.53
C ILE A 204 -6.69 31.68 3.33
N ILE A 205 -5.57 30.97 3.31
CA ILE A 205 -4.24 31.56 3.03
C ILE A 205 -4.25 32.28 1.68
N LYS A 206 -4.74 31.62 0.62
CA LYS A 206 -4.84 32.23 -0.70
C LYS A 206 -5.74 33.49 -0.73
N ALA A 207 -6.88 33.43 -0.04
CA ALA A 207 -7.79 34.56 0.05
C ALA A 207 -7.16 35.72 0.84
N SER A 208 -6.46 35.43 1.93
CA SER A 208 -5.75 36.43 2.72
C SER A 208 -4.64 37.12 1.93
N LEU A 209 -3.82 36.36 1.21
CA LEU A 209 -2.76 36.94 0.35
C LEU A 209 -3.33 37.85 -0.73
N ARG A 210 -4.47 37.47 -1.33
CA ARG A 210 -5.18 38.33 -2.32
C ARG A 210 -5.67 39.63 -1.70
N SER A 211 -6.33 39.54 -0.54
CA SER A 211 -6.92 40.71 0.12
C SER A 211 -5.88 41.71 0.61
N GLN A 212 -4.66 41.26 0.86
CA GLN A 212 -3.53 42.09 1.27
C GLN A 212 -2.69 42.60 0.11
N GLY A 213 -3.09 42.30 -1.14
CA GLY A 213 -2.33 42.70 -2.33
C GLY A 213 -0.94 42.02 -2.46
N ARG A 214 -0.70 40.93 -1.73
CA ARG A 214 0.58 40.19 -1.75
C ARG A 214 0.64 39.25 -2.96
N THR A 215 0.73 39.84 -4.13
CA THR A 215 0.63 39.11 -5.40
C THR A 215 1.81 38.18 -5.67
N THR A 216 3.03 38.61 -5.31
CA THR A 216 4.25 37.77 -5.43
C THR A 216 4.13 36.53 -4.55
N ASP A 217 3.81 36.69 -3.28
CA ASP A 217 3.66 35.56 -2.35
C ASP A 217 2.53 34.61 -2.78
N LEU A 218 1.46 35.16 -3.33
CA LEU A 218 0.37 34.34 -3.87
C LEU A 218 0.81 33.50 -5.07
N THR A 219 1.64 34.08 -5.95
CA THR A 219 2.20 33.38 -7.11
C THR A 219 3.13 32.26 -6.64
N ASP A 220 4.07 32.56 -5.75
CA ASP A 220 5.00 31.59 -5.20
C ASP A 220 4.28 30.44 -4.49
N PHE A 221 3.25 30.75 -3.70
CA PHE A 221 2.43 29.75 -3.04
C PHE A 221 1.65 28.86 -4.01
N ASN A 222 1.11 29.44 -5.10
CA ASN A 222 0.43 28.68 -6.14
C ASN A 222 1.40 27.77 -6.89
N ASP A 223 2.59 28.24 -7.22
CA ASP A 223 3.62 27.47 -7.90
C ASP A 223 4.16 26.33 -7.03
N PHE A 224 4.33 26.58 -5.73
CA PHE A 224 4.64 25.53 -4.78
C PHE A 224 3.57 24.45 -4.75
N ILE A 225 2.29 24.83 -4.66
CA ILE A 225 1.18 23.88 -4.68
C ILE A 225 1.14 23.11 -6.00
N LYS A 226 1.35 23.78 -7.14
CA LYS A 226 1.39 23.16 -8.46
C LYS A 226 2.52 22.14 -8.59
N LYS A 227 3.73 22.48 -8.11
CA LYS A 227 4.87 21.54 -8.04
C LYS A 227 4.53 20.35 -7.16
N ALA A 228 3.99 20.57 -5.96
CA ALA A 228 3.61 19.51 -5.04
C ALA A 228 2.55 18.56 -5.64
N ILE A 229 1.56 19.10 -6.35
CA ILE A 229 0.56 18.32 -7.09
C ILE A 229 1.22 17.55 -8.26
N GLY A 230 2.17 18.14 -8.95
CA GLY A 230 2.90 17.50 -10.06
C GLY A 230 3.78 16.33 -9.63
N LEU A 231 4.20 16.27 -8.36
CA LEU A 231 4.90 15.13 -7.78
C LEU A 231 3.98 13.93 -7.54
N ASN A 232 2.68 14.12 -7.66
CA ASN A 232 1.69 13.10 -7.38
C ASN A 232 1.42 12.26 -8.62
N THR A 233 2.05 11.11 -8.67
CA THR A 233 1.88 10.16 -9.74
C THR A 233 0.74 9.19 -9.46
N GLN A 234 -0.08 8.94 -10.48
CA GLN A 234 -1.07 7.88 -10.43
C GLN A 234 -0.39 6.54 -10.17
N LYS A 235 -0.99 5.75 -9.27
CA LYS A 235 -0.51 4.40 -8.95
C LYS A 235 -1.29 3.37 -9.75
N LEU A 236 -0.63 2.31 -10.17
CA LEU A 236 -1.33 1.13 -10.67
C LEU A 236 -2.00 0.43 -9.50
N GLN A 237 -3.29 0.14 -9.62
CA GLN A 237 -4.04 -0.63 -8.62
C GLN A 237 -4.18 -2.07 -9.07
N TYR A 238 -4.00 -2.97 -8.11
CA TYR A 238 -4.06 -4.41 -8.29
C TYR A 238 -5.11 -5.01 -7.37
N PHE A 239 -5.72 -6.10 -7.85
CA PHE A 239 -6.82 -6.77 -7.19
C PHE A 239 -6.66 -8.29 -7.24
N SER A 240 -7.00 -8.96 -6.14
CA SER A 240 -7.12 -10.42 -6.02
C SER A 240 -8.49 -10.79 -5.48
N ASN A 241 -9.10 -11.79 -6.09
CA ASN A 241 -10.38 -12.35 -5.65
C ASN A 241 -10.24 -13.64 -4.83
N TYR A 242 -9.04 -13.96 -4.35
CA TYR A 242 -8.74 -15.18 -3.58
C TYR A 242 -9.24 -16.49 -4.24
N GLY A 243 -9.34 -16.52 -5.57
CA GLY A 243 -9.85 -17.69 -6.29
C GLY A 243 -11.37 -17.86 -6.27
N PHE A 244 -12.13 -16.84 -5.87
CA PHE A 244 -13.57 -16.82 -6.02
C PHE A 244 -14.01 -16.27 -7.38
N GLU A 245 -15.11 -16.78 -7.91
CA GLU A 245 -15.63 -16.37 -9.22
C GLU A 245 -16.47 -15.10 -9.13
N ASN A 246 -17.42 -15.06 -8.21
CA ASN A 246 -18.51 -14.11 -8.11
C ASN A 246 -18.30 -13.00 -7.06
N VAL A 247 -17.04 -12.60 -6.77
CA VAL A 247 -16.75 -11.60 -5.73
C VAL A 247 -17.50 -10.28 -5.97
N VAL A 248 -17.64 -9.84 -7.22
CA VAL A 248 -18.34 -8.59 -7.55
C VAL A 248 -19.82 -8.69 -7.18
N ASP A 249 -20.49 -9.78 -7.53
CA ASP A 249 -21.91 -9.96 -7.22
C ASP A 249 -22.14 -10.17 -5.72
N TYR A 250 -21.23 -10.89 -5.06
CA TYR A 250 -21.28 -11.10 -3.61
C TYR A 250 -21.13 -9.80 -2.82
N VAL A 251 -20.16 -8.97 -3.16
CA VAL A 251 -19.94 -7.66 -2.52
C VAL A 251 -21.12 -6.71 -2.77
N ASN A 252 -21.75 -6.82 -3.94
CA ASN A 252 -22.92 -6.02 -4.31
C ASN A 252 -24.25 -6.57 -3.75
N GLY A 253 -24.22 -7.65 -2.96
CA GLY A 253 -25.41 -8.26 -2.36
C GLY A 253 -26.34 -8.95 -3.35
N LYS A 254 -25.84 -9.31 -4.54
CA LYS A 254 -26.62 -10.04 -5.55
C LYS A 254 -26.62 -11.55 -5.33
N THR A 255 -25.68 -12.06 -4.56
CA THR A 255 -25.55 -13.46 -4.17
C THR A 255 -25.17 -13.57 -2.70
N ASP A 256 -25.66 -14.60 -2.01
CA ASP A 256 -25.43 -14.83 -0.59
C ASP A 256 -24.22 -15.73 -0.31
N ALA A 257 -23.62 -16.31 -1.33
CA ALA A 257 -22.51 -17.25 -1.19
C ALA A 257 -21.42 -16.99 -2.23
N LEU A 258 -20.17 -17.21 -1.81
CA LEU A 258 -19.00 -17.17 -2.69
C LEU A 258 -18.84 -18.50 -3.45
N ILE A 259 -18.60 -18.42 -4.74
CA ILE A 259 -18.39 -19.57 -5.63
C ILE A 259 -16.88 -19.75 -5.85
N LYS A 260 -16.36 -20.92 -5.57
CA LYS A 260 -14.95 -21.26 -5.78
C LYS A 260 -14.68 -21.52 -7.28
N LYS A 261 -13.59 -20.95 -7.79
CA LYS A 261 -13.06 -21.31 -9.12
C LYS A 261 -12.35 -22.66 -9.09
N PRO A 262 -12.16 -23.31 -10.24
CA PRO A 262 -11.37 -24.54 -10.33
C PRO A 262 -9.94 -24.41 -9.77
N ASN A 263 -9.37 -23.23 -9.80
CA ASN A 263 -8.02 -22.94 -9.28
C ASN A 263 -8.02 -22.36 -7.85
N TYR A 264 -9.10 -22.50 -7.09
CA TYR A 264 -9.24 -21.97 -5.73
C TYR A 264 -8.11 -22.48 -4.81
N ASP A 265 -7.80 -23.76 -4.86
CA ASP A 265 -6.80 -24.38 -3.98
C ASP A 265 -5.36 -23.92 -4.30
N ASN A 266 -5.11 -23.32 -5.47
CA ASN A 266 -3.83 -22.71 -5.77
C ASN A 266 -3.50 -21.51 -4.85
N TYR A 267 -4.51 -20.94 -4.18
CA TYR A 267 -4.36 -19.87 -3.20
C TYR A 267 -4.04 -20.38 -1.79
N GLU A 268 -3.96 -21.71 -1.55
CA GLU A 268 -3.40 -22.21 -0.30
C GLU A 268 -1.92 -21.77 -0.18
N LEU A 269 -1.48 -21.47 1.06
CA LEU A 269 -0.17 -20.87 1.30
C LEU A 269 0.98 -21.69 0.69
N GLU A 270 0.93 -22.99 0.85
CA GLU A 270 1.93 -23.89 0.30
C GLU A 270 1.99 -23.85 -1.23
N ASN A 271 0.83 -23.90 -1.88
CA ASN A 271 0.73 -23.81 -3.35
C ASN A 271 1.19 -22.45 -3.86
N ALA A 272 0.86 -21.37 -3.15
CA ALA A 272 1.30 -20.02 -3.46
C ALA A 272 2.84 -19.88 -3.34
N ILE A 273 3.44 -20.44 -2.29
CA ILE A 273 4.90 -20.47 -2.12
C ILE A 273 5.56 -21.33 -3.21
N ASN A 274 5.00 -22.48 -3.54
CA ASN A 274 5.52 -23.35 -4.60
C ASN A 274 5.49 -22.68 -5.98
N TRP A 275 4.44 -21.92 -6.28
CA TRP A 275 4.40 -21.09 -7.49
C TRP A 275 5.53 -20.05 -7.49
N TRP A 276 5.77 -19.38 -6.38
CA TRP A 276 6.88 -18.41 -6.25
C TRP A 276 8.25 -19.10 -6.39
N LYS A 277 8.47 -20.25 -5.73
CA LYS A 277 9.73 -21.00 -5.79
C LYS A 277 10.17 -21.25 -7.24
N LYS A 278 9.27 -21.69 -8.10
CA LYS A 278 9.55 -21.93 -9.53
C LYS A 278 10.03 -20.66 -10.25
N LYS A 279 9.44 -19.51 -9.96
CA LYS A 279 9.83 -18.23 -10.57
C LYS A 279 11.12 -17.68 -9.97
N ALA A 280 11.29 -17.81 -8.68
CA ALA A 280 12.49 -17.40 -7.97
C ALA A 280 13.69 -18.23 -8.39
N GLN A 281 13.51 -19.53 -8.62
CA GLN A 281 14.58 -20.40 -9.14
C GLN A 281 15.07 -19.92 -10.50
N LYS A 282 14.16 -19.70 -11.44
CA LYS A 282 14.54 -19.18 -12.76
C LYS A 282 15.26 -17.81 -12.67
N ARG A 283 14.81 -16.93 -11.76
CA ARG A 283 15.49 -15.66 -11.53
C ARG A 283 16.88 -15.85 -10.97
N PHE A 284 17.02 -16.71 -9.98
CA PHE A 284 18.30 -17.03 -9.34
C PHE A 284 19.29 -17.61 -10.34
N ASP A 285 18.88 -18.59 -11.15
CA ASP A 285 19.72 -19.23 -12.16
C ASP A 285 20.24 -18.20 -13.19
N ASN A 286 19.34 -17.31 -13.67
CA ASN A 286 19.73 -16.24 -14.59
C ASN A 286 20.72 -15.25 -13.96
N LEU A 287 20.45 -14.80 -12.73
CA LEU A 287 21.36 -13.88 -12.04
C LEU A 287 22.72 -14.51 -11.73
N ASN A 288 22.73 -15.79 -11.40
CA ASN A 288 23.96 -16.53 -11.15
C ASN A 288 24.77 -16.69 -12.43
N ALA A 289 24.15 -17.05 -13.53
CA ALA A 289 24.80 -17.14 -14.84
C ALA A 289 25.38 -15.79 -15.32
N ASP A 290 24.67 -14.70 -15.02
CA ASP A 290 25.10 -13.33 -15.37
C ASP A 290 26.12 -12.75 -14.36
N GLY A 291 26.45 -13.42 -13.26
CA GLY A 291 27.29 -12.88 -12.20
C GLY A 291 26.70 -11.70 -11.44
N ARG A 292 25.36 -11.59 -11.40
CA ARG A 292 24.62 -10.45 -10.81
C ARG A 292 23.93 -10.76 -9.49
N ILE A 293 24.25 -11.88 -8.86
CA ILE A 293 23.77 -12.17 -7.50
C ILE A 293 24.33 -11.13 -6.53
N ARG A 294 23.48 -10.55 -5.73
CA ARG A 294 23.88 -9.59 -4.69
C ARG A 294 24.10 -10.31 -3.37
N HIS A 295 25.22 -10.04 -2.74
CA HIS A 295 25.61 -10.62 -1.45
C HIS A 295 25.45 -9.62 -0.31
N GLU A 296 25.43 -8.33 -0.62
CA GLU A 296 25.37 -7.25 0.36
C GLU A 296 24.19 -6.30 0.07
N MET A 297 23.74 -5.59 1.11
CA MET A 297 22.82 -4.49 0.96
C MET A 297 23.58 -3.27 0.42
N GLU A 298 23.00 -2.57 -0.55
CA GLU A 298 23.47 -1.25 -0.91
C GLU A 298 23.20 -0.28 0.24
N VAL A 299 24.26 0.30 0.79
CA VAL A 299 24.17 1.37 1.78
C VAL A 299 24.18 2.70 1.03
N TRP A 300 23.05 3.39 1.05
CA TRP A 300 22.96 4.72 0.46
C TRP A 300 23.65 5.74 1.35
N LYS A 301 24.61 6.47 0.80
CA LYS A 301 25.24 7.58 1.46
C LYS A 301 24.58 8.88 1.00
N SER A 302 24.37 9.81 1.93
CA SER A 302 23.71 11.09 1.66
C SER A 302 24.46 11.98 0.65
N ASP A 303 25.73 11.72 0.43
CA ASP A 303 26.59 12.43 -0.51
C ASP A 303 26.63 11.83 -1.93
N ASN A 304 25.94 10.72 -2.17
CA ASN A 304 25.89 10.05 -3.47
C ASN A 304 24.46 9.68 -3.91
N LEU A 305 23.55 10.62 -3.79
CA LEU A 305 22.15 10.41 -4.18
C LEU A 305 21.96 10.35 -5.71
N GLU A 306 22.86 10.95 -6.49
CA GLU A 306 22.78 10.97 -7.95
C GLU A 306 23.18 9.64 -8.61
N GLY A 307 23.98 8.84 -7.94
CA GLY A 307 24.44 7.53 -8.41
C GLY A 307 23.53 6.35 -8.05
N ILE A 308 22.33 6.59 -7.55
CA ILE A 308 21.40 5.52 -7.17
C ILE A 308 20.77 4.92 -8.43
N ASP A 309 21.39 3.87 -8.95
CA ASP A 309 20.79 3.04 -9.99
C ASP A 309 19.73 2.14 -9.35
N ILE A 310 18.47 2.37 -9.70
CA ILE A 310 17.42 1.41 -9.39
C ILE A 310 17.58 0.25 -10.37
N ILE A 311 18.38 -0.72 -9.97
CA ILE A 311 18.68 -1.89 -10.78
C ILE A 311 17.43 -2.77 -10.89
N ARG A 312 17.09 -3.05 -12.12
CA ARG A 312 15.96 -3.92 -12.49
C ARG A 312 16.37 -5.39 -12.54
#